data_417be0294a07c4b17224b345e875d089
#
_entry.id   417be0294a07c4b17224b345e875d089
#
_cell.length_a   1.000
_cell.length_b   1.000
_cell.length_c   1.000
_cell.angle_alpha   90.00
_cell.angle_beta   90.00
_cell.angle_gamma   90.00
#
_symmetry.space_group_name_H-M   'P 1'
#
loop_
_entity.id
_entity.type
_entity.pdbx_description
1 polymer ?
#
loop_
_entity_poly.entity_id
_entity_poly.type
_entity_poly.pdbx_seq_one_letter_code
_entity_poly.pdbx_strand_id
1 'polypeptide(L)'
;MRQTRTVILAAFAASVVAGVLVQAARRDNDRDVVRAAVPPGAIKQLMVIDLENESFASTFGPSSPAVYLNQTLLPQGELVTNYFATGHVSLDNYIAQVSGQGSTVSTNDDCLNLKTLPNLVGGFTDVLPGTDAADELKFPGQVTGDGCVFPAPGAGTHGATTIGDQLDALKRLGESGHLTWREYAEDMGDDPVRDFGTPDPLGGTDCAHPPIGGTDSSNSAVPHDQYATRHNPFVYFHSVIDDVGRCNDHVVPLGKLTVGQNGAPDLFQGHLLMDLQKTVTTPAFMFVTPNLCDDGHDAFCAGPNVEGTKDAMGRNIGGLVGADLWLKHWMPMILASPAYRSGQLLVVITFDEASPLDTRACPAASQADCHAPDGPNVTNFGFSTVLALFGLQSPPGGPGVYPGGGQVGAVLFNRLYIQAGSVNSTGSYTHFSALRSYEDLLGITRGGDDGFGHVGFAALPDLQPFGPDVFNGR
;
A
#
# COMPACT_ATOMS: atom_id res chain seq x y z
N MET A 1 -18.38 -2.75 54.30
CA MET A 1 -17.73 -2.00 53.19
C MET A 1 -16.40 -2.58 52.66
N ARG A 2 -15.61 -3.35 53.43
CA ARG A 2 -14.35 -3.98 52.92
C ARG A 2 -14.58 -5.18 51.98
N GLN A 3 -15.59 -5.99 52.19
CA GLN A 3 -15.87 -7.18 51.37
C GLN A 3 -16.38 -6.85 49.95
N THR A 4 -17.14 -5.76 49.80
CA THR A 4 -17.68 -5.35 48.49
C THR A 4 -16.60 -4.84 47.52
N ARG A 5 -15.54 -4.18 48.06
CA ARG A 5 -14.44 -3.70 47.21
C ARG A 5 -13.56 -4.84 46.66
N THR A 6 -13.35 -5.87 47.44
CA THR A 6 -12.54 -7.05 47.03
C THR A 6 -13.24 -7.85 45.93
N VAL A 7 -14.56 -7.99 45.98
CA VAL A 7 -15.34 -8.68 44.95
C VAL A 7 -15.36 -7.91 43.62
N ILE A 8 -15.45 -6.56 43.66
CA ILE A 8 -15.45 -5.74 42.46
C ILE A 8 -14.07 -5.76 41.77
N LEU A 9 -12.97 -5.71 42.54
CA LEU A 9 -11.61 -5.81 41.98
C LEU A 9 -11.34 -7.20 41.36
N ALA A 10 -11.81 -8.28 42.01
CA ALA A 10 -11.66 -9.62 41.47
C ALA A 10 -12.49 -9.86 40.21
N ALA A 11 -13.69 -9.28 40.11
CA ALA A 11 -14.53 -9.36 38.92
C ALA A 11 -13.93 -8.56 37.74
N PHE A 12 -13.34 -7.40 38.04
CA PHE A 12 -12.68 -6.57 37.01
C PHE A 12 -11.40 -7.25 36.47
N ALA A 13 -10.57 -7.80 37.38
CA ALA A 13 -9.38 -8.57 37.00
C ALA A 13 -9.73 -9.84 36.20
N ALA A 14 -10.78 -10.55 36.61
CA ALA A 14 -11.25 -11.74 35.88
C ALA A 14 -11.80 -11.37 34.49
N SER A 15 -12.49 -10.25 34.34
CA SER A 15 -13.02 -9.77 33.06
C SER A 15 -11.90 -9.32 32.13
N VAL A 16 -10.86 -8.65 32.63
CA VAL A 16 -9.69 -8.27 31.85
C VAL A 16 -8.88 -9.47 31.40
N VAL A 17 -8.65 -10.44 32.30
CA VAL A 17 -7.93 -11.68 31.96
C VAL A 17 -8.75 -12.53 30.96
N ALA A 18 -10.06 -12.63 31.14
CA ALA A 18 -10.93 -13.33 30.18
C ALA A 18 -10.95 -12.62 28.82
N GLY A 19 -10.97 -11.28 28.79
CA GLY A 19 -10.87 -10.49 27.56
C GLY A 19 -9.56 -10.74 26.83
N VAL A 20 -8.44 -10.70 27.54
CA VAL A 20 -7.10 -10.95 26.98
C VAL A 20 -6.97 -12.39 26.47
N LEU A 21 -7.49 -13.38 27.21
CA LEU A 21 -7.47 -14.79 26.78
C LEU A 21 -8.36 -15.05 25.58
N VAL A 22 -9.52 -14.40 25.48
CA VAL A 22 -10.42 -14.50 24.31
C VAL A 22 -9.79 -13.83 23.11
N GLN A 23 -9.14 -12.68 23.28
CA GLN A 23 -8.40 -12.02 22.21
C GLN A 23 -7.20 -12.86 21.74
N ALA A 24 -6.43 -13.42 22.66
CA ALA A 24 -5.31 -14.30 22.32
C ALA A 24 -5.77 -15.55 21.56
N ALA A 25 -6.87 -16.17 21.99
CA ALA A 25 -7.44 -17.35 21.32
C ALA A 25 -8.03 -17.02 19.93
N ARG A 26 -8.64 -15.84 19.75
CA ARG A 26 -9.09 -15.40 18.42
C ARG A 26 -7.92 -15.12 17.48
N ARG A 27 -6.90 -14.47 17.97
CA ARG A 27 -5.68 -14.13 17.18
C ARG A 27 -4.86 -15.35 16.77
N ASP A 28 -4.79 -16.39 17.60
CA ASP A 28 -4.23 -17.69 17.19
C ASP A 28 -5.05 -18.34 16.06
N ASN A 29 -6.37 -18.19 16.10
CA ASN A 29 -7.25 -18.73 15.08
C ASN A 29 -7.08 -18.04 13.71
N ASP A 30 -6.81 -16.74 13.69
CA ASP A 30 -6.62 -15.97 12.45
C ASP A 30 -5.29 -16.31 11.75
N ARG A 31 -4.21 -16.55 12.51
CA ARG A 31 -2.95 -17.08 11.99
C ARG A 31 -3.09 -18.47 11.40
N ASP A 32 -3.93 -19.29 12.02
CA ASP A 32 -4.23 -20.62 11.53
C ASP A 32 -4.97 -20.55 10.18
N VAL A 33 -5.67 -19.45 9.86
CA VAL A 33 -6.37 -19.26 8.58
C VAL A 33 -5.37 -19.16 7.43
N VAL A 34 -4.40 -18.25 7.50
CA VAL A 34 -3.36 -18.11 6.46
C VAL A 34 -2.49 -19.35 6.39
N ARG A 35 -2.06 -19.89 7.54
CA ARG A 35 -1.20 -21.10 7.64
C ARG A 35 -1.89 -22.37 7.20
N ALA A 36 -3.21 -22.46 7.35
CA ALA A 36 -3.97 -23.60 6.82
C ALA A 36 -4.00 -23.62 5.31
N ALA A 37 -3.93 -22.45 4.68
CA ALA A 37 -3.95 -22.30 3.22
C ALA A 37 -2.54 -22.35 2.61
N VAL A 38 -1.55 -21.69 3.26
CA VAL A 38 -0.16 -21.60 2.80
C VAL A 38 0.78 -22.07 3.91
N PRO A 39 1.54 -23.17 3.71
CA PRO A 39 2.51 -23.62 4.70
C PRO A 39 3.54 -22.52 5.04
N PRO A 40 3.92 -22.34 6.31
CA PRO A 40 4.91 -21.35 6.72
C PRO A 40 6.20 -21.44 5.91
N GLY A 41 6.66 -20.30 5.36
CA GLY A 41 7.86 -20.21 4.55
C GLY A 41 7.75 -20.78 3.13
N ALA A 42 6.56 -21.13 2.69
CA ALA A 42 6.33 -21.57 1.31
C ALA A 42 6.35 -20.36 0.34
N ILE A 43 5.69 -19.26 0.70
CA ILE A 43 5.87 -17.95 0.07
C ILE A 43 6.98 -17.24 0.82
N LYS A 44 8.02 -16.81 0.11
CA LYS A 44 9.20 -16.15 0.66
C LYS A 44 9.40 -14.75 0.12
N GLN A 45 8.78 -14.46 -1.00
CA GLN A 45 8.82 -13.17 -1.65
C GLN A 45 7.40 -12.74 -1.95
N LEU A 46 7.16 -11.46 -1.81
CA LEU A 46 5.89 -10.81 -2.06
C LEU A 46 6.12 -9.52 -2.85
N MET A 47 5.35 -9.32 -3.90
CA MET A 47 5.39 -8.11 -4.72
C MET A 47 4.00 -7.50 -4.76
N VAL A 48 3.89 -6.24 -4.37
CA VAL A 48 2.71 -5.40 -4.60
C VAL A 48 3.03 -4.49 -5.78
N ILE A 49 2.16 -4.46 -6.76
CA ILE A 49 2.12 -3.47 -7.84
C ILE A 49 0.91 -2.62 -7.56
N ASP A 50 1.14 -1.38 -7.19
CA ASP A 50 0.07 -0.44 -6.85
C ASP A 50 -0.15 0.54 -8.01
N LEU A 51 -1.39 0.61 -8.47
CA LEU A 51 -1.85 1.44 -9.56
C LEU A 51 -2.81 2.51 -9.00
N GLU A 52 -3.20 3.47 -9.84
CA GLU A 52 -3.84 4.70 -9.38
C GLU A 52 -5.29 4.87 -9.83
N ASN A 53 -6.14 5.27 -8.84
CA ASN A 53 -7.46 5.89 -9.00
C ASN A 53 -8.48 5.16 -9.87
N GLU A 54 -8.42 3.83 -9.96
CA GLU A 54 -9.33 3.08 -10.81
C GLU A 54 -10.30 2.19 -10.04
N SER A 55 -11.58 2.49 -10.21
CA SER A 55 -12.66 1.72 -9.60
C SER A 55 -12.74 0.30 -10.13
N PHE A 56 -13.19 -0.63 -9.31
CA PHE A 56 -13.43 -2.02 -9.73
C PHE A 56 -14.23 -2.13 -11.04
N ALA A 57 -15.23 -1.30 -11.25
CA ALA A 57 -16.06 -1.40 -12.45
C ALA A 57 -15.41 -0.83 -13.70
N SER A 58 -14.56 0.20 -13.58
CA SER A 58 -13.77 0.68 -14.71
C SER A 58 -12.71 -0.32 -15.09
N THR A 59 -12.07 -0.94 -14.09
CA THR A 59 -10.97 -1.88 -14.32
C THR A 59 -11.42 -3.27 -14.77
N PHE A 60 -12.41 -3.85 -14.12
CA PHE A 60 -12.81 -5.25 -14.33
C PHE A 60 -14.21 -5.38 -14.97
N GLY A 61 -14.86 -4.27 -15.25
CA GLY A 61 -16.17 -4.26 -15.90
C GLY A 61 -16.10 -4.63 -17.40
N PRO A 62 -17.25 -4.94 -18.01
CA PRO A 62 -17.30 -5.45 -19.40
C PRO A 62 -16.84 -4.43 -20.45
N SER A 63 -16.76 -3.15 -20.10
CA SER A 63 -16.30 -2.06 -20.97
C SER A 63 -14.90 -1.57 -20.63
N SER A 64 -14.16 -2.31 -19.81
CA SER A 64 -12.82 -1.93 -19.38
C SER A 64 -11.87 -1.81 -20.59
N PRO A 65 -11.08 -0.74 -20.67
CA PRO A 65 -10.04 -0.60 -21.68
C PRO A 65 -8.76 -1.38 -21.32
N ALA A 66 -8.65 -1.96 -20.12
CA ALA A 66 -7.52 -2.77 -19.67
C ALA A 66 -7.59 -4.19 -20.29
N VAL A 67 -7.29 -4.28 -21.55
CA VAL A 67 -7.46 -5.51 -22.36
C VAL A 67 -6.48 -6.61 -21.92
N TYR A 68 -5.22 -6.26 -21.71
CA TYR A 68 -4.19 -7.22 -21.31
C TYR A 68 -4.45 -7.75 -19.89
N LEU A 69 -4.79 -6.88 -18.96
CA LEU A 69 -5.16 -7.26 -17.60
C LEU A 69 -6.34 -8.25 -17.62
N ASN A 70 -7.42 -7.89 -18.29
CA ASN A 70 -8.66 -8.68 -18.25
C ASN A 70 -8.60 -9.97 -19.09
N GLN A 71 -7.94 -9.95 -20.26
CA GLN A 71 -7.96 -11.10 -21.18
C GLN A 71 -6.73 -11.98 -21.09
N THR A 72 -5.61 -11.47 -20.54
CA THR A 72 -4.36 -12.23 -20.49
C THR A 72 -3.91 -12.51 -19.05
N LEU A 73 -3.99 -11.55 -18.16
CA LEU A 73 -3.53 -11.73 -16.78
C LEU A 73 -4.57 -12.40 -15.89
N LEU A 74 -5.82 -11.95 -15.88
CA LEU A 74 -6.88 -12.56 -15.07
C LEU A 74 -7.01 -14.08 -15.26
N PRO A 75 -6.91 -14.65 -16.48
CA PRO A 75 -6.90 -16.09 -16.63
C PRO A 75 -5.74 -16.84 -15.97
N GLN A 76 -4.70 -16.13 -15.53
CA GLN A 76 -3.51 -16.69 -14.88
C GLN A 76 -3.47 -16.45 -13.37
N GLY A 77 -4.33 -15.58 -12.84
CA GLY A 77 -4.41 -15.20 -11.43
C GLY A 77 -5.79 -15.44 -10.84
N GLU A 78 -6.00 -14.91 -9.65
CA GLU A 78 -7.30 -14.85 -9.00
C GLU A 78 -7.73 -13.40 -8.83
N LEU A 79 -8.98 -13.10 -9.18
CA LEU A 79 -9.60 -11.81 -8.93
C LEU A 79 -10.31 -11.81 -7.57
N VAL A 80 -9.83 -11.04 -6.63
CA VAL A 80 -10.52 -10.73 -5.37
C VAL A 80 -11.38 -9.50 -5.60
N THR A 81 -12.70 -9.72 -5.73
CA THR A 81 -13.62 -8.65 -6.12
C THR A 81 -13.93 -7.68 -4.99
N ASN A 82 -14.06 -8.19 -3.76
CA ASN A 82 -14.38 -7.39 -2.58
C ASN A 82 -13.08 -6.94 -1.88
N TYR A 83 -12.28 -6.19 -2.61
CA TYR A 83 -11.08 -5.55 -2.09
C TYR A 83 -11.27 -4.04 -2.16
N PHE A 84 -11.07 -3.37 -1.03
CA PHE A 84 -11.41 -1.97 -0.83
C PHE A 84 -10.18 -1.18 -0.38
N ALA A 85 -10.05 0.01 -0.92
CA ALA A 85 -9.09 0.99 -0.46
C ALA A 85 -9.51 1.58 0.90
N THR A 86 -8.56 2.16 1.62
CA THR A 86 -8.75 2.60 3.01
C THR A 86 -9.08 4.08 3.15
N GLY A 87 -8.77 4.89 2.16
CA GLY A 87 -9.07 6.30 2.14
C GLY A 87 -9.28 6.84 0.73
N HIS A 88 -9.63 8.10 0.61
CA HIS A 88 -9.58 8.84 -0.63
C HIS A 88 -8.47 9.89 -0.55
N VAL A 89 -7.84 10.13 -1.65
CA VAL A 89 -6.53 10.64 -2.00
C VAL A 89 -5.43 9.59 -1.83
N SER A 90 -4.39 9.67 -2.63
CA SER A 90 -3.45 8.56 -2.83
C SER A 90 -2.61 8.25 -1.58
N LEU A 91 -1.96 9.24 -1.00
CA LEU A 91 -0.90 9.06 -0.01
C LEU A 91 -1.33 8.23 1.21
N ASP A 92 -2.53 8.42 1.74
CA ASP A 92 -2.98 7.69 2.92
C ASP A 92 -3.16 6.19 2.64
N ASN A 93 -3.53 5.81 1.42
CA ASN A 93 -3.62 4.42 0.99
C ASN A 93 -2.24 3.78 0.85
N TYR A 94 -1.28 4.50 0.26
CA TYR A 94 0.12 4.04 0.18
C TYR A 94 0.72 3.79 1.55
N ILE A 95 0.55 4.74 2.48
CA ILE A 95 1.00 4.62 3.88
C ILE A 95 0.33 3.42 4.58
N ALA A 96 -0.97 3.23 4.38
CA ALA A 96 -1.72 2.11 4.95
C ALA A 96 -1.16 0.76 4.53
N GLN A 97 -0.77 0.61 3.27
CA GLN A 97 -0.27 -0.65 2.69
C GLN A 97 1.09 -1.09 3.25
N VAL A 98 1.89 -0.17 3.76
CA VAL A 98 3.25 -0.50 4.25
C VAL A 98 3.42 -0.40 5.76
N SER A 99 2.48 0.24 6.47
CA SER A 99 2.61 0.51 7.91
C SER A 99 1.35 0.26 8.72
N GLY A 100 0.20 0.09 8.07
CA GLY A 100 -1.08 -0.01 8.76
C GLY A 100 -1.51 1.29 9.45
N GLN A 101 -0.84 2.42 9.20
CA GLN A 101 -1.27 3.71 9.72
C GLN A 101 -2.52 4.18 8.99
N GLY A 102 -3.50 4.65 9.73
CA GLY A 102 -4.63 5.38 9.20
C GLY A 102 -4.24 6.81 8.84
N SER A 103 -5.12 7.49 8.12
CA SER A 103 -4.88 8.84 7.62
C SER A 103 -4.62 9.83 8.75
N THR A 104 -3.66 10.72 8.55
CA THR A 104 -3.64 12.02 9.21
C THR A 104 -4.51 12.99 8.41
N VAL A 105 -4.78 14.17 8.94
CA VAL A 105 -5.50 15.17 8.16
C VAL A 105 -4.70 15.62 6.94
N SER A 106 -3.37 15.67 7.08
CA SER A 106 -2.46 16.05 6.00
C SER A 106 -2.28 14.95 4.96
N THR A 107 -2.14 13.69 5.35
CA THR A 107 -2.03 12.58 4.38
C THR A 107 -3.33 12.33 3.63
N ASN A 108 -4.48 12.61 4.26
CA ASN A 108 -5.79 12.57 3.60
C ASN A 108 -6.05 13.80 2.70
N ASP A 109 -5.02 14.50 2.31
CA ASP A 109 -5.01 15.67 1.45
C ASP A 109 -3.69 15.72 0.65
N ASP A 110 -3.09 14.54 0.41
CA ASP A 110 -1.80 14.36 -0.27
C ASP A 110 -0.72 15.35 0.20
N CYS A 111 -0.79 15.76 1.46
CA CYS A 111 0.07 16.78 2.03
C CYS A 111 -0.04 18.16 1.36
N LEU A 112 -1.12 18.44 0.65
CA LEU A 112 -1.38 19.73 0.03
C LEU A 112 -1.81 20.81 1.02
N ASN A 113 -2.17 20.45 2.25
CA ASN A 113 -2.56 21.32 3.37
C ASN A 113 -3.58 22.42 3.00
N LEU A 114 -4.76 22.00 2.52
CA LEU A 114 -5.86 22.92 2.15
C LEU A 114 -6.36 23.80 3.31
N LYS A 115 -5.93 23.52 4.56
CA LYS A 115 -6.35 24.30 5.74
C LYS A 115 -5.78 25.70 5.81
N THR A 116 -4.71 25.99 5.10
CA THR A 116 -4.01 27.29 5.14
C THR A 116 -4.29 28.16 3.94
N LEU A 117 -5.52 28.14 3.39
CA LEU A 117 -5.92 29.16 2.43
C LEU A 117 -5.70 30.57 3.01
N PRO A 118 -4.99 31.52 2.34
CA PRO A 118 -4.67 31.55 0.93
C PRO A 118 -3.29 30.98 0.53
N ASN A 119 -2.52 30.45 1.45
CA ASN A 119 -1.21 29.87 1.17
C ASN A 119 -1.36 28.34 1.24
N LEU A 120 -1.72 27.70 0.13
CA LEU A 120 -1.61 26.25 -0.05
C LEU A 120 -0.11 25.90 0.02
N VAL A 121 0.34 25.62 1.20
CA VAL A 121 1.66 25.03 1.43
C VAL A 121 1.40 23.58 1.75
N GLY A 122 1.21 22.79 0.72
CA GLY A 122 1.41 21.36 0.81
C GLY A 122 2.83 21.11 1.23
N GLY A 123 3.09 20.05 1.97
CA GLY A 123 4.45 19.91 2.40
C GLY A 123 4.77 18.51 2.88
N PHE A 124 5.96 18.12 2.54
CA PHE A 124 6.67 17.01 3.10
C PHE A 124 7.08 17.36 4.54
N THR A 125 6.09 17.35 5.46
CA THR A 125 6.22 17.85 6.82
C THR A 125 6.10 16.74 7.86
N ASP A 126 6.85 16.85 8.94
CA ASP A 126 6.81 15.87 10.03
C ASP A 126 5.40 15.79 10.65
N VAL A 127 4.99 14.58 10.99
CA VAL A 127 3.83 14.38 11.85
C VAL A 127 4.18 14.94 13.22
N LEU A 128 3.52 16.01 13.60
CA LEU A 128 3.66 16.58 14.94
C LEU A 128 2.79 15.78 15.90
N PRO A 129 3.39 15.12 16.91
CA PRO A 129 2.65 14.25 17.81
C PRO A 129 1.51 14.99 18.50
N GLY A 130 0.32 14.41 18.48
CA GLY A 130 -0.80 14.82 19.31
C GLY A 130 -0.48 14.61 20.79
N THR A 131 -1.18 15.32 21.66
CA THR A 131 -0.95 15.26 23.11
C THR A 131 -2.04 14.49 23.85
N ASP A 132 -2.98 13.85 23.14
CA ASP A 132 -4.12 13.18 23.76
C ASP A 132 -3.83 11.69 24.02
N ALA A 133 -3.41 11.39 25.25
CA ALA A 133 -3.20 10.01 25.71
C ALA A 133 -4.47 9.14 25.67
N ALA A 134 -5.65 9.74 25.54
CA ALA A 134 -6.90 8.98 25.40
C ALA A 134 -7.03 8.36 24.00
N ASP A 135 -6.51 9.04 22.98
CA ASP A 135 -6.51 8.53 21.60
C ASP A 135 -5.55 7.34 21.45
N GLU A 136 -4.41 7.34 22.14
CA GLU A 136 -3.48 6.20 22.14
C GLU A 136 -4.12 4.92 22.70
N LEU A 137 -4.98 5.05 23.70
CA LEU A 137 -5.71 3.90 24.27
C LEU A 137 -6.84 3.43 23.35
N LYS A 138 -7.45 4.35 22.59
CA LYS A 138 -8.54 4.06 21.69
C LYS A 138 -8.05 3.48 20.37
N PHE A 139 -6.90 3.92 19.89
CA PHE A 139 -6.30 3.57 18.61
C PHE A 139 -4.88 3.01 18.78
N PRO A 140 -4.72 1.83 19.40
CA PRO A 140 -3.40 1.26 19.62
C PRO A 140 -2.67 1.02 18.30
N GLY A 141 -1.38 1.37 18.27
CA GLY A 141 -0.53 1.25 17.08
C GLY A 141 -0.65 2.38 16.07
N GLN A 142 -1.53 3.37 16.33
CA GLN A 142 -1.66 4.55 15.47
C GLN A 142 -0.87 5.72 16.02
N VAL A 143 -0.17 6.43 15.13
CA VAL A 143 0.50 7.69 15.46
C VAL A 143 -0.55 8.79 15.55
N THR A 144 -0.61 9.47 16.71
CA THR A 144 -1.50 10.60 16.91
C THR A 144 -0.81 11.89 16.50
N GLY A 145 -1.47 12.71 15.71
CA GLY A 145 -0.93 13.99 15.25
C GLY A 145 -1.27 14.30 13.79
N ASP A 146 -0.73 15.40 13.28
CA ASP A 146 -0.95 15.84 11.91
C ASP A 146 0.37 16.15 11.23
N GLY A 147 0.49 15.76 9.99
CA GLY A 147 1.66 15.85 9.14
C GLY A 147 1.72 14.65 8.19
N CYS A 148 2.82 14.53 7.49
CA CYS A 148 2.99 13.56 6.41
C CYS A 148 4.09 12.54 6.69
N VAL A 149 5.19 12.99 7.27
CA VAL A 149 6.35 12.14 7.56
C VAL A 149 6.27 11.61 8.99
N PHE A 150 6.08 10.31 9.09
CA PHE A 150 5.84 9.65 10.38
C PHE A 150 7.14 9.49 11.19
N PRO A 151 7.09 9.72 12.52
CA PRO A 151 8.24 9.55 13.38
C PRO A 151 8.70 8.08 13.44
N ALA A 152 10.01 7.88 13.52
CA ALA A 152 10.59 6.56 13.67
C ALA A 152 10.19 5.92 15.03
N PRO A 153 10.04 4.59 15.10
CA PRO A 153 9.85 3.89 16.36
C PRO A 153 11.01 4.17 17.32
N GLY A 154 10.71 4.57 18.53
CA GLY A 154 11.76 4.90 19.52
C GLY A 154 11.26 4.95 20.95
N ALA A 155 12.20 4.91 21.92
CA ALA A 155 11.86 5.03 23.34
C ALA A 155 11.20 6.37 23.64
N GLY A 156 9.94 6.35 24.04
CA GLY A 156 9.16 7.52 24.43
C GLY A 156 8.46 8.28 23.29
N THR A 157 8.50 7.76 22.07
CA THR A 157 7.72 8.27 20.94
C THR A 157 6.87 7.13 20.36
N HIS A 158 5.62 7.39 20.13
CA HIS A 158 4.77 6.50 19.35
C HIS A 158 5.12 6.73 17.87
N GLY A 159 6.10 5.98 17.37
CA GLY A 159 6.49 6.05 15.98
C GLY A 159 5.79 4.98 15.15
N ALA A 160 5.66 5.22 13.86
CA ALA A 160 5.15 4.24 12.92
C ALA A 160 6.24 3.22 12.56
N THR A 161 5.85 1.97 12.51
CA THR A 161 6.69 0.86 12.05
C THR A 161 6.21 0.42 10.67
N THR A 162 7.12 0.28 9.72
CA THR A 162 6.81 -0.27 8.39
C THR A 162 7.09 -1.77 8.34
N ILE A 163 6.51 -2.47 7.37
CA ILE A 163 6.89 -3.87 7.05
C ILE A 163 8.39 -3.98 6.74
N GLY A 164 9.00 -2.93 6.16
CA GLY A 164 10.45 -2.85 5.95
C GLY A 164 11.24 -2.85 7.26
N ASP A 165 10.79 -2.10 8.28
CA ASP A 165 11.39 -2.09 9.61
C ASP A 165 11.31 -3.46 10.27
N GLN A 166 10.18 -4.15 10.13
CA GLN A 166 9.97 -5.49 10.67
C GLN A 166 10.92 -6.51 10.03
N LEU A 167 11.06 -6.49 8.71
CA LEU A 167 11.95 -7.39 7.97
C LEU A 167 13.43 -7.16 8.33
N ASP A 168 13.84 -5.90 8.47
CA ASP A 168 15.20 -5.57 8.93
C ASP A 168 15.45 -6.01 10.37
N ALA A 169 14.44 -5.92 11.24
CA ALA A 169 14.54 -6.43 12.60
C ALA A 169 14.71 -7.95 12.63
N LEU A 170 14.00 -8.69 11.80
CA LEU A 170 14.15 -10.15 11.67
C LEU A 170 15.55 -10.52 11.13
N LYS A 171 16.04 -9.79 10.12
CA LYS A 171 17.39 -9.98 9.59
C LYS A 171 18.47 -9.79 10.68
N ARG A 172 18.33 -8.74 11.50
CA ARG A 172 19.25 -8.48 12.63
C ARG A 172 19.21 -9.58 13.69
N LEU A 173 18.08 -10.22 13.89
CA LEU A 173 17.94 -11.35 14.82
C LEU A 173 18.43 -12.67 14.24
N GLY A 174 18.88 -12.68 12.98
CA GLY A 174 19.36 -13.90 12.30
C GLY A 174 18.24 -14.83 11.83
N GLU A 175 17.03 -14.36 11.80
CA GLU A 175 15.87 -15.10 11.33
C GLU A 175 15.78 -15.03 9.80
N SER A 176 16.42 -15.95 9.13
CA SER A 176 16.43 -16.15 7.68
C SER A 176 17.33 -15.21 6.85
N GLY A 177 18.09 -15.79 5.94
CA GLY A 177 19.18 -15.12 5.18
C GLY A 177 18.74 -14.20 4.03
N HIS A 178 17.45 -13.97 3.78
CA HIS A 178 16.95 -13.23 2.61
C HIS A 178 15.85 -12.21 2.94
N LEU A 179 15.77 -11.77 4.19
CA LEU A 179 14.78 -10.77 4.59
C LEU A 179 15.29 -9.39 4.20
N THR A 180 14.97 -8.97 3.00
CA THR A 180 15.18 -7.63 2.50
C THR A 180 13.87 -7.13 1.89
N TRP A 181 13.75 -5.83 1.78
CA TRP A 181 12.63 -5.21 1.11
C TRP A 181 13.15 -4.18 0.10
N ARG A 182 12.35 -3.83 -0.86
CA ARG A 182 12.60 -2.72 -1.79
C ARG A 182 11.33 -2.07 -2.26
N GLU A 183 11.37 -0.75 -2.34
CA GLU A 183 10.51 0.09 -3.15
C GLU A 183 11.15 0.26 -4.52
N TYR A 184 10.36 0.17 -5.57
CA TYR A 184 10.76 0.43 -6.95
C TYR A 184 9.80 1.46 -7.54
N ALA A 185 10.20 2.72 -7.58
CA ALA A 185 9.40 3.78 -8.18
C ALA A 185 9.92 4.14 -9.58
N GLU A 186 9.02 4.17 -10.56
CA GLU A 186 9.36 4.54 -11.93
C GLU A 186 9.64 6.03 -12.02
N ASP A 187 10.67 6.38 -12.81
CA ASP A 187 11.16 7.75 -13.03
C ASP A 187 11.51 8.54 -11.74
N MET A 188 11.83 7.83 -10.65
CA MET A 188 12.17 8.42 -9.36
C MET A 188 13.31 9.43 -9.48
N GLY A 189 13.05 10.66 -8.99
CA GLY A 189 14.01 11.76 -9.04
C GLY A 189 14.10 12.47 -10.40
N ASP A 190 13.08 12.38 -11.25
CA ASP A 190 13.02 13.09 -12.54
C ASP A 190 13.07 14.63 -12.38
N ASP A 191 12.56 15.18 -11.26
CA ASP A 191 12.78 16.57 -10.89
C ASP A 191 13.88 16.70 -9.82
N PRO A 192 15.16 16.86 -10.22
CA PRO A 192 16.27 16.94 -9.27
C PRO A 192 16.28 18.23 -8.44
N VAL A 193 15.41 19.19 -8.72
CA VAL A 193 15.27 20.43 -7.93
C VAL A 193 14.33 20.21 -6.76
N ARG A 194 13.28 19.42 -6.97
CA ARG A 194 12.33 19.05 -5.93
C ARG A 194 12.83 17.85 -5.12
N ASP A 195 13.32 16.83 -5.81
CA ASP A 195 13.62 15.54 -5.23
C ASP A 195 15.10 15.44 -4.88
N PHE A 196 15.38 15.52 -3.60
CA PHE A 196 16.72 15.30 -3.08
C PHE A 196 16.94 13.80 -2.92
N GLY A 197 18.11 13.32 -3.22
CA GLY A 197 18.48 11.91 -3.10
C GLY A 197 19.90 11.69 -3.58
N THR A 198 20.26 10.44 -3.77
CA THR A 198 21.57 10.05 -4.25
C THR A 198 21.50 9.58 -5.70
N PRO A 199 22.31 10.08 -6.63
CA PRO A 199 22.31 9.59 -8.01
C PRO A 199 22.54 8.09 -8.05
N ASP A 200 21.64 7.33 -8.70
CA ASP A 200 21.77 5.90 -8.87
C ASP A 200 22.70 5.54 -10.04
N PRO A 201 23.60 4.56 -9.87
CA PRO A 201 24.48 4.12 -10.94
C PRO A 201 23.79 3.54 -12.18
N LEU A 202 22.56 3.04 -12.03
CA LEU A 202 21.75 2.53 -13.14
C LEU A 202 20.87 3.58 -13.78
N GLY A 203 20.85 4.80 -13.23
CA GLY A 203 20.10 5.96 -13.68
C GLY A 203 18.87 6.25 -12.82
N GLY A 204 18.56 7.53 -12.66
CA GLY A 204 17.59 8.04 -11.71
C GLY A 204 18.25 8.45 -10.39
N THR A 205 17.47 8.52 -9.34
CA THR A 205 17.91 8.98 -8.02
C THR A 205 17.35 8.07 -6.94
N ASP A 206 18.23 7.44 -6.14
CA ASP A 206 17.82 6.66 -4.98
C ASP A 206 17.27 7.57 -3.90
N CYS A 207 16.27 7.06 -3.15
CA CYS A 207 15.70 7.77 -2.01
C CYS A 207 15.25 9.19 -2.35
N ALA A 208 14.63 9.38 -3.51
CA ALA A 208 14.25 10.70 -3.99
C ALA A 208 12.97 11.19 -3.31
N HIS A 209 13.07 12.31 -2.59
CA HIS A 209 11.96 12.97 -1.92
C HIS A 209 12.26 14.45 -1.66
N PRO A 210 11.25 15.32 -1.50
CA PRO A 210 11.47 16.69 -1.03
C PRO A 210 12.16 16.73 0.35
N PRO A 211 12.90 17.78 0.67
CA PRO A 211 13.40 17.95 2.03
C PRO A 211 12.24 18.17 3.00
N ILE A 212 12.42 17.85 4.28
CA ILE A 212 11.45 18.18 5.32
C ILE A 212 11.13 19.67 5.27
N GLY A 213 9.84 20.01 5.18
CA GLY A 213 9.33 21.36 4.96
C GLY A 213 9.30 21.80 3.51
N GLY A 214 9.73 20.94 2.57
CA GLY A 214 9.56 21.14 1.15
C GLY A 214 8.15 20.82 0.67
N THR A 215 7.91 20.99 -0.62
CA THR A 215 6.62 20.70 -1.26
C THR A 215 6.78 19.63 -2.32
N ASP A 216 5.87 18.66 -2.34
CA ASP A 216 5.62 17.83 -3.50
C ASP A 216 4.51 18.48 -4.34
N SER A 217 4.82 18.85 -5.56
CA SER A 217 3.87 19.50 -6.48
C SER A 217 3.49 18.63 -7.68
N SER A 218 3.86 17.36 -7.67
CA SER A 218 3.65 16.42 -8.77
C SER A 218 2.22 15.89 -8.84
N ASN A 219 1.23 16.76 -9.05
CA ASN A 219 -0.17 16.33 -9.16
C ASN A 219 -0.54 15.73 -10.51
N SER A 220 0.24 15.96 -11.54
CA SER A 220 0.05 15.43 -12.89
C SER A 220 1.38 15.36 -13.61
N ALA A 221 1.53 14.37 -14.48
CA ALA A 221 2.72 14.19 -15.29
C ALA A 221 3.01 15.42 -16.16
N VAL A 222 4.27 15.82 -16.19
CA VAL A 222 4.81 16.77 -17.15
C VAL A 222 5.98 16.13 -17.88
N PRO A 223 6.44 16.68 -19.05
CA PRO A 223 7.41 15.98 -19.90
C PRO A 223 8.73 15.53 -19.26
N HIS A 224 9.10 16.13 -18.14
CA HIS A 224 10.36 15.86 -17.43
C HIS A 224 10.16 15.56 -15.95
N ASP A 225 8.92 15.35 -15.53
CA ASP A 225 8.58 15.01 -14.16
C ASP A 225 7.31 14.17 -14.15
N GLN A 226 7.46 12.88 -13.95
CA GLN A 226 6.38 11.89 -13.91
C GLN A 226 6.37 11.13 -12.59
N TYR A 227 7.40 11.28 -11.78
CA TYR A 227 7.47 10.68 -10.45
C TYR A 227 6.64 11.50 -9.45
N ALA A 228 5.74 10.84 -8.75
CA ALA A 228 5.01 11.44 -7.63
C ALA A 228 5.56 10.89 -6.31
N THR A 229 6.11 11.77 -5.48
CA THR A 229 6.64 11.36 -4.16
C THR A 229 5.56 10.67 -3.32
N ARG A 230 4.30 11.14 -3.38
CA ARG A 230 3.17 10.55 -2.64
C ARG A 230 2.87 9.10 -3.00
N HIS A 231 3.34 8.61 -4.16
CA HIS A 231 3.23 7.21 -4.55
C HIS A 231 4.40 6.35 -4.07
N ASN A 232 5.32 6.93 -3.30
CA ASN A 232 6.46 6.23 -2.69
C ASN A 232 6.31 6.26 -1.16
N PRO A 233 5.60 5.27 -0.56
CA PRO A 233 5.24 5.34 0.85
C PRO A 233 6.43 5.36 1.79
N PHE A 234 7.54 4.69 1.44
CA PHE A 234 8.64 4.51 2.37
C PHE A 234 9.41 5.79 2.69
N VAL A 235 9.38 6.80 1.81
CA VAL A 235 10.02 8.09 2.10
C VAL A 235 9.23 8.94 3.11
N TYR A 236 8.03 8.54 3.48
CA TYR A 236 7.24 9.19 4.51
C TYR A 236 7.48 8.66 5.94
N PHE A 237 8.61 7.99 6.16
CA PHE A 237 8.97 7.45 7.48
C PHE A 237 10.40 7.82 7.86
N HIS A 238 10.57 8.49 9.00
CA HIS A 238 11.88 8.82 9.56
C HIS A 238 12.75 7.58 9.83
N SER A 239 12.13 6.43 10.06
CA SER A 239 12.89 5.17 10.16
C SER A 239 13.64 4.81 8.87
N VAL A 240 13.21 5.34 7.74
CA VAL A 240 13.82 5.12 6.42
C VAL A 240 14.70 6.29 6.01
N ILE A 241 14.16 7.51 5.96
CA ILE A 241 14.87 8.65 5.38
C ILE A 241 16.01 9.20 6.25
N ASP A 242 15.99 8.98 7.56
CA ASP A 242 17.06 9.45 8.45
C ASP A 242 18.35 8.60 8.32
N ASP A 243 18.27 7.39 7.78
CA ASP A 243 19.42 6.58 7.42
C ASP A 243 19.59 6.57 5.89
N VAL A 244 20.39 7.51 5.39
CA VAL A 244 20.63 7.69 3.94
C VAL A 244 21.14 6.41 3.28
N GLY A 245 21.99 5.64 3.96
CA GLY A 245 22.48 4.37 3.42
C GLY A 245 21.36 3.35 3.26
N ARG A 246 20.54 3.22 4.29
CA ARG A 246 19.36 2.34 4.26
C ARG A 246 18.36 2.77 3.18
N CYS A 247 18.05 4.07 3.12
CA CYS A 247 17.12 4.59 2.13
C CYS A 247 17.60 4.32 0.70
N ASN A 248 18.88 4.61 0.39
CA ASN A 248 19.46 4.35 -0.93
C ASN A 248 19.50 2.86 -1.30
N ASP A 249 19.69 1.97 -0.31
CA ASP A 249 19.71 0.52 -0.57
C ASP A 249 18.31 -0.05 -0.87
N HIS A 250 17.26 0.59 -0.34
CA HIS A 250 15.91 0.04 -0.32
C HIS A 250 14.89 0.81 -1.17
N VAL A 251 15.07 2.10 -1.37
CA VAL A 251 14.16 2.94 -2.16
C VAL A 251 14.88 3.34 -3.43
N VAL A 252 14.63 2.57 -4.49
CA VAL A 252 15.43 2.62 -5.72
C VAL A 252 14.56 2.87 -6.96
N PRO A 253 15.13 3.47 -8.03
CA PRO A 253 14.43 3.56 -9.30
C PRO A 253 14.05 2.18 -9.84
N LEU A 254 12.83 2.04 -10.37
CA LEU A 254 12.35 0.81 -11.01
C LEU A 254 13.30 0.33 -12.12
N GLY A 255 13.80 1.27 -12.88
CA GLY A 255 14.54 1.07 -14.11
C GLY A 255 13.72 1.45 -15.33
N LYS A 256 14.40 1.56 -16.47
CA LYS A 256 13.76 1.96 -17.72
C LYS A 256 13.64 0.76 -18.66
N LEU A 257 12.44 0.58 -19.21
CA LEU A 257 12.22 -0.26 -20.37
C LEU A 257 12.57 0.57 -21.62
N THR A 258 13.65 0.22 -22.30
CA THR A 258 13.88 0.78 -23.65
C THR A 258 13.24 -0.14 -24.66
N VAL A 259 12.30 0.37 -25.44
CA VAL A 259 11.74 -0.35 -26.59
C VAL A 259 12.71 -0.22 -27.75
N GLY A 260 13.31 -1.34 -28.17
CA GLY A 260 14.20 -1.35 -29.32
C GLY A 260 13.47 -1.06 -30.63
N GLN A 261 14.23 -0.71 -31.70
CA GLN A 261 13.70 -0.31 -33.00
C GLN A 261 12.74 -1.33 -33.65
N ASN A 262 12.62 -2.54 -33.11
CA ASN A 262 11.78 -3.60 -33.59
C ASN A 262 10.58 -3.90 -32.69
N GLY A 263 10.28 -3.03 -31.71
CA GLY A 263 9.21 -3.28 -30.74
C GLY A 263 9.53 -4.38 -29.71
N ALA A 264 10.74 -4.92 -29.71
CA ALA A 264 11.20 -5.83 -28.70
C ALA A 264 11.85 -5.05 -27.56
N PRO A 265 11.67 -5.44 -26.29
CA PRO A 265 12.34 -4.79 -25.19
C PRO A 265 13.85 -4.95 -25.37
N ASP A 266 14.56 -3.83 -25.60
CA ASP A 266 16.01 -3.78 -25.68
C ASP A 266 16.57 -3.36 -24.32
N LEU A 267 17.38 -4.21 -23.75
CA LEU A 267 18.25 -3.99 -22.60
C LEU A 267 17.55 -3.47 -21.32
N PHE A 268 17.33 -4.40 -20.50
CA PHE A 268 16.88 -4.29 -19.13
C PHE A 268 17.99 -3.72 -18.25
N GLN A 269 17.98 -2.45 -18.02
CA GLN A 269 18.76 -1.79 -16.97
C GLN A 269 17.79 -1.28 -15.93
N GLY A 270 17.85 -1.85 -14.72
CA GLY A 270 17.05 -1.41 -13.61
C GLY A 270 17.10 -2.41 -12.46
N HIS A 271 16.82 -1.89 -11.28
CA HIS A 271 16.92 -2.67 -10.04
C HIS A 271 15.96 -3.85 -10.02
N LEU A 272 14.70 -3.65 -10.39
CA LEU A 272 13.70 -4.73 -10.35
C LEU A 272 14.14 -5.95 -11.17
N LEU A 273 14.60 -5.74 -12.38
CA LEU A 273 15.01 -6.85 -13.24
C LEU A 273 16.27 -7.55 -12.76
N MET A 274 17.23 -6.81 -12.20
CA MET A 274 18.42 -7.39 -11.61
C MET A 274 18.09 -8.26 -10.41
N ASP A 275 17.18 -7.79 -9.56
CA ASP A 275 16.76 -8.52 -8.37
C ASP A 275 15.95 -9.77 -8.71
N LEU A 276 15.14 -9.73 -9.76
CA LEU A 276 14.34 -10.87 -10.22
C LEU A 276 15.14 -11.95 -10.94
N GLN A 277 16.42 -11.73 -11.29
CA GLN A 277 17.23 -12.73 -12.02
C GLN A 277 17.44 -14.02 -11.25
N LYS A 278 17.47 -13.97 -9.92
CA LYS A 278 17.69 -15.14 -9.06
C LYS A 278 16.76 -15.06 -7.84
N THR A 279 16.27 -16.19 -7.39
CA THR A 279 15.47 -16.27 -6.16
C THR A 279 16.20 -15.68 -4.95
N VAL A 280 17.52 -15.81 -4.89
CA VAL A 280 18.33 -15.31 -3.77
C VAL A 280 18.58 -13.80 -3.81
N THR A 281 18.39 -13.15 -4.94
CA THR A 281 18.49 -11.69 -5.08
C THR A 281 17.14 -11.01 -5.01
N THR A 282 16.04 -11.76 -5.16
CA THR A 282 14.67 -11.25 -5.08
C THR A 282 14.36 -10.87 -3.63
N PRO A 283 14.01 -9.61 -3.32
CA PRO A 283 13.66 -9.18 -1.97
C PRO A 283 12.46 -9.93 -1.40
N ALA A 284 12.37 -10.01 -0.07
CA ALA A 284 11.24 -10.65 0.59
C ALA A 284 9.94 -9.82 0.43
N PHE A 285 10.05 -8.50 0.46
CA PHE A 285 8.94 -7.61 0.16
C PHE A 285 9.36 -6.61 -0.91
N MET A 286 8.53 -6.46 -1.92
CA MET A 286 8.70 -5.54 -3.04
C MET A 286 7.44 -4.71 -3.20
N PHE A 287 7.59 -3.40 -3.24
CA PHE A 287 6.52 -2.48 -3.58
C PHE A 287 6.90 -1.79 -4.90
N VAL A 288 6.00 -1.76 -5.85
CA VAL A 288 6.28 -1.28 -7.21
C VAL A 288 5.23 -0.27 -7.61
N THR A 289 5.67 0.94 -7.94
CA THR A 289 4.81 2.03 -8.37
C THR A 289 5.23 2.54 -9.74
N PRO A 290 4.37 2.44 -10.74
CA PRO A 290 4.59 3.11 -12.01
C PRO A 290 4.57 4.62 -11.86
N ASN A 291 5.01 5.34 -12.89
CA ASN A 291 4.91 6.78 -12.94
C ASN A 291 3.48 7.25 -13.29
N LEU A 292 3.18 8.54 -13.16
CA LEU A 292 1.85 9.14 -13.37
C LEU A 292 1.24 8.90 -14.77
N CYS A 293 2.06 8.52 -15.77
CA CYS A 293 1.56 8.17 -17.10
C CYS A 293 1.15 6.70 -17.22
N ASP A 294 1.76 5.87 -16.40
CA ASP A 294 1.70 4.41 -16.52
C ASP A 294 1.00 3.74 -15.32
N ASP A 295 0.60 4.52 -14.30
CA ASP A 295 -0.08 4.02 -13.09
C ASP A 295 -1.61 3.93 -13.21
N GLY A 296 -2.22 4.67 -14.12
CA GLY A 296 -3.68 4.75 -14.25
C GLY A 296 -4.27 6.13 -13.94
N HIS A 297 -3.49 7.02 -13.30
CA HIS A 297 -3.96 8.32 -12.84
C HIS A 297 -4.24 9.30 -13.99
N ASP A 298 -3.24 9.57 -14.81
CA ASP A 298 -3.34 10.61 -15.84
C ASP A 298 -3.94 10.05 -17.13
N ALA A 299 -5.23 10.25 -17.37
CA ALA A 299 -5.92 9.76 -18.56
C ALA A 299 -5.31 10.27 -19.87
N PHE A 300 -4.66 11.46 -19.81
CA PHE A 300 -3.82 12.01 -20.87
C PHE A 300 -2.47 12.35 -20.26
N CYS A 301 -1.48 11.53 -20.57
CA CYS A 301 -0.14 11.74 -20.09
C CYS A 301 0.53 12.92 -20.82
N ALA A 302 1.03 13.91 -20.12
CA ALA A 302 1.80 15.00 -20.70
C ALA A 302 3.26 14.59 -20.97
N GLY A 303 3.76 13.55 -20.30
CA GLY A 303 5.08 12.95 -20.49
C GLY A 303 5.09 11.74 -21.42
N PRO A 304 6.24 11.09 -21.64
CA PRO A 304 6.32 9.82 -22.34
C PRO A 304 5.67 8.70 -21.53
N ASN A 305 4.90 7.85 -22.17
CA ASN A 305 4.43 6.59 -21.62
C ASN A 305 5.35 5.43 -22.04
N VAL A 306 5.16 4.26 -21.42
CA VAL A 306 6.03 3.09 -21.62
C VAL A 306 6.16 2.64 -23.09
N GLU A 307 5.12 2.78 -23.90
CA GLU A 307 5.12 2.38 -25.32
C GLU A 307 5.32 3.54 -26.29
N GLY A 308 5.34 4.79 -25.83
CA GLY A 308 5.31 5.95 -26.71
C GLY A 308 4.03 6.06 -27.54
N THR A 309 2.95 5.39 -27.10
CA THR A 309 1.66 5.33 -27.79
C THR A 309 0.91 6.65 -27.70
N LYS A 310 0.26 7.04 -28.80
CA LYS A 310 -0.50 8.27 -28.88
C LYS A 310 -1.94 8.06 -29.28
N ASP A 311 -2.81 8.90 -28.75
CA ASP A 311 -4.21 8.97 -29.19
C ASP A 311 -4.36 9.63 -30.56
N ALA A 312 -5.60 9.70 -31.08
CA ALA A 312 -5.90 10.29 -32.37
C ALA A 312 -5.56 11.81 -32.47
N MET A 313 -5.35 12.47 -31.34
CA MET A 313 -4.95 13.89 -31.27
C MET A 313 -3.44 14.07 -31.06
N GLY A 314 -2.69 12.98 -31.05
CA GLY A 314 -1.23 13.00 -30.89
C GLY A 314 -0.77 13.18 -29.42
N ARG A 315 -1.67 13.03 -28.43
CA ARG A 315 -1.36 13.06 -27.01
C ARG A 315 -0.89 11.69 -26.57
N ASN A 316 0.05 11.62 -25.63
CA ASN A 316 0.44 10.34 -25.05
C ASN A 316 -0.74 9.72 -24.30
N ILE A 317 -0.91 8.42 -24.46
CA ILE A 317 -1.93 7.65 -23.76
C ILE A 317 -1.46 7.41 -22.34
N GLY A 318 -2.35 7.60 -21.36
CA GLY A 318 -2.20 7.28 -19.95
C GLY A 318 -3.49 6.71 -19.41
N GLY A 319 -3.76 6.89 -18.12
CA GLY A 319 -4.91 6.31 -17.42
C GLY A 319 -4.87 4.79 -17.46
N LEU A 320 -6.00 4.14 -17.32
CA LEU A 320 -6.10 2.67 -17.28
C LEU A 320 -5.54 1.98 -18.54
N VAL A 321 -5.52 2.67 -19.68
CA VAL A 321 -4.86 2.12 -20.90
C VAL A 321 -3.34 2.17 -20.75
N GLY A 322 -2.78 3.24 -20.17
CA GLY A 322 -1.35 3.34 -19.85
C GLY A 322 -0.92 2.23 -18.90
N ALA A 323 -1.67 2.05 -17.80
CA ALA A 323 -1.43 0.97 -16.85
C ALA A 323 -1.50 -0.43 -17.47
N ASP A 324 -2.46 -0.68 -18.36
CA ASP A 324 -2.57 -1.96 -19.07
C ASP A 324 -1.36 -2.23 -20.00
N LEU A 325 -0.85 -1.20 -20.65
CA LEU A 325 0.36 -1.27 -21.49
C LEU A 325 1.60 -1.51 -20.63
N TRP A 326 1.71 -0.83 -19.50
CA TRP A 326 2.79 -1.02 -18.54
C TRP A 326 2.80 -2.46 -18.00
N LEU A 327 1.65 -2.99 -17.57
CA LEU A 327 1.51 -4.37 -17.13
C LEU A 327 1.89 -5.37 -18.23
N LYS A 328 1.56 -5.08 -19.48
CA LYS A 328 1.91 -5.93 -20.63
C LYS A 328 3.42 -6.04 -20.84
N HIS A 329 4.18 -5.02 -20.47
CA HIS A 329 5.64 -5.05 -20.55
C HIS A 329 6.27 -5.75 -19.34
N TRP A 330 5.86 -5.42 -18.12
CA TRP A 330 6.52 -5.87 -16.91
C TRP A 330 6.09 -7.27 -16.46
N MET A 331 4.80 -7.61 -16.55
CA MET A 331 4.29 -8.87 -16.02
C MET A 331 4.88 -10.14 -16.68
N PRO A 332 5.16 -10.19 -17.98
CA PRO A 332 5.81 -11.37 -18.55
C PRO A 332 7.18 -11.67 -17.93
N MET A 333 7.93 -10.65 -17.55
CA MET A 333 9.26 -10.78 -16.93
C MET A 333 9.14 -11.19 -15.45
N ILE A 334 8.22 -10.58 -14.73
CA ILE A 334 7.94 -10.92 -13.33
C ILE A 334 7.49 -12.40 -13.23
N LEU A 335 6.54 -12.81 -14.04
CA LEU A 335 6.03 -14.19 -14.06
C LEU A 335 7.04 -15.20 -14.64
N ALA A 336 8.06 -14.74 -15.36
CA ALA A 336 9.18 -15.58 -15.80
C ALA A 336 10.31 -15.69 -14.77
N SER A 337 10.30 -14.92 -13.69
CA SER A 337 11.36 -14.94 -12.68
C SER A 337 11.51 -16.32 -12.01
N PRO A 338 12.71 -16.68 -11.56
CA PRO A 338 12.93 -17.93 -10.82
C PRO A 338 12.10 -18.04 -9.54
N ALA A 339 11.91 -16.93 -8.82
CA ALA A 339 11.11 -16.87 -7.61
C ALA A 339 9.63 -17.20 -7.88
N TYR A 340 9.05 -16.63 -8.95
CA TYR A 340 7.67 -16.94 -9.34
C TYR A 340 7.53 -18.40 -9.83
N ARG A 341 8.43 -18.84 -10.70
CA ARG A 341 8.40 -20.21 -11.25
C ARG A 341 8.53 -21.30 -10.19
N SER A 342 9.24 -21.00 -9.10
CA SER A 342 9.36 -21.93 -7.97
C SER A 342 8.14 -21.89 -7.03
N GLY A 343 7.19 -20.98 -7.23
CA GLY A 343 6.04 -20.77 -6.35
C GLY A 343 6.34 -20.00 -5.07
N GLN A 344 7.54 -19.44 -4.94
CA GLN A 344 7.96 -18.69 -3.75
C GLN A 344 7.53 -17.21 -3.79
N LEU A 345 7.22 -16.66 -4.97
CA LEU A 345 6.78 -15.28 -5.14
C LEU A 345 5.25 -15.21 -5.25
N LEU A 346 4.62 -14.42 -4.39
CA LEU A 346 3.25 -13.93 -4.56
C LEU A 346 3.32 -12.55 -5.20
N VAL A 347 2.57 -12.33 -6.27
CA VAL A 347 2.40 -11.02 -6.90
C VAL A 347 0.97 -10.57 -6.70
N VAL A 348 0.78 -9.34 -6.26
CA VAL A 348 -0.52 -8.69 -6.07
C VAL A 348 -0.55 -7.43 -6.92
N ILE A 349 -1.55 -7.30 -7.77
CA ILE A 349 -1.86 -6.05 -8.50
C ILE A 349 -3.11 -5.48 -7.87
N THR A 350 -3.05 -4.24 -7.42
CA THR A 350 -4.21 -3.51 -6.89
C THR A 350 -4.14 -2.05 -7.28
N PHE A 351 -5.08 -1.26 -6.82
CA PHE A 351 -5.12 0.19 -6.97
C PHE A 351 -5.18 0.81 -5.58
N ASP A 352 -4.58 1.96 -5.43
CA ASP A 352 -4.53 2.73 -4.18
C ASP A 352 -5.94 3.11 -3.71
N GLU A 353 -6.73 3.70 -4.61
CA GLU A 353 -8.13 4.06 -4.37
C GLU A 353 -9.00 3.89 -5.61
N ALA A 354 -10.31 3.86 -5.39
CA ALA A 354 -11.29 3.98 -6.46
C ALA A 354 -11.47 5.45 -6.85
N SER A 355 -11.87 5.69 -8.10
CA SER A 355 -12.24 7.06 -8.50
C SER A 355 -13.19 7.68 -7.47
N PRO A 356 -12.94 8.91 -7.01
CA PRO A 356 -13.81 9.59 -6.03
C PRO A 356 -15.24 9.82 -6.54
N LEU A 357 -15.49 9.60 -7.81
CA LEU A 357 -16.83 9.62 -8.41
C LEU A 357 -17.56 8.27 -8.32
N ASP A 358 -16.88 7.20 -7.92
CA ASP A 358 -17.51 5.88 -7.73
C ASP A 358 -18.09 5.75 -6.32
N THR A 359 -19.33 6.16 -6.20
CA THR A 359 -20.09 6.16 -4.93
C THR A 359 -20.71 4.80 -4.59
N ARG A 360 -20.19 3.70 -5.11
CA ARG A 360 -20.74 2.40 -4.77
C ARG A 360 -20.56 2.12 -3.30
N ALA A 361 -21.71 2.07 -2.60
CA ALA A 361 -21.75 1.77 -1.19
C ALA A 361 -21.18 0.38 -0.94
N CYS A 362 -20.34 0.28 0.06
CA CYS A 362 -19.97 -0.97 0.67
C CYS A 362 -21.25 -1.74 1.10
N PRO A 363 -21.34 -3.04 0.88
CA PRO A 363 -22.47 -3.84 1.36
C PRO A 363 -22.63 -3.66 2.86
N ALA A 364 -23.86 -3.39 3.32
CA ALA A 364 -24.16 -3.04 4.72
C ALA A 364 -23.70 -4.10 5.76
N ALA A 365 -23.48 -5.34 5.32
CA ALA A 365 -23.01 -6.42 6.17
C ALA A 365 -21.47 -6.37 6.42
N SER A 366 -20.74 -5.56 5.69
CA SER A 366 -19.29 -5.48 5.73
C SER A 366 -18.77 -4.05 5.98
N GLN A 367 -19.56 -3.22 6.67
CA GLN A 367 -19.16 -1.83 6.97
C GLN A 367 -17.80 -1.74 7.69
N ALA A 368 -17.50 -2.68 8.56
CA ALA A 368 -16.18 -2.74 9.24
C ALA A 368 -15.03 -3.02 8.26
N ASP A 369 -15.30 -3.74 7.17
CA ASP A 369 -14.28 -4.18 6.21
C ASP A 369 -14.15 -3.22 5.03
N CYS A 370 -15.14 -2.37 4.78
CA CYS A 370 -15.17 -1.45 3.65
C CYS A 370 -14.89 0.01 4.02
N HIS A 371 -14.93 0.33 5.31
CA HIS A 371 -14.63 1.67 5.80
C HIS A 371 -13.26 1.64 6.47
N ALA A 372 -12.49 2.70 6.25
CA ALA A 372 -11.31 2.90 7.09
C ALA A 372 -11.78 2.93 8.56
N PRO A 373 -11.08 2.23 9.47
CA PRO A 373 -11.36 2.36 10.88
C PRO A 373 -11.26 3.82 11.29
N ASP A 374 -12.12 4.28 12.21
CA ASP A 374 -11.95 5.59 12.80
C ASP A 374 -10.51 5.73 13.31
N GLY A 375 -9.79 6.74 12.84
CA GLY A 375 -8.42 7.03 13.27
C GLY A 375 -8.38 8.13 14.32
N PRO A 376 -7.25 8.30 15.04
CA PRO A 376 -7.11 9.35 16.02
C PRO A 376 -7.07 10.75 15.40
N ASN A 377 -6.71 10.82 14.12
CA ASN A 377 -6.37 12.07 13.46
C ASN A 377 -7.48 12.57 12.53
N VAL A 378 -8.26 11.68 11.97
CA VAL A 378 -9.32 11.99 11.01
C VAL A 378 -10.67 11.72 11.65
N THR A 379 -11.22 12.74 12.30
CA THR A 379 -12.62 12.78 12.69
C THR A 379 -13.39 13.58 11.65
N ASN A 380 -13.91 12.94 10.61
CA ASN A 380 -14.95 13.47 9.72
C ASN A 380 -14.65 14.76 8.93
N PHE A 381 -13.41 15.17 8.71
CA PHE A 381 -13.17 16.52 8.20
C PHE A 381 -12.67 16.61 6.74
N GLY A 382 -11.96 15.60 6.23
CA GLY A 382 -11.16 15.77 5.01
C GLY A 382 -12.02 15.84 3.72
N PHE A 383 -12.37 14.71 3.21
CA PHE A 383 -12.90 14.56 1.85
C PHE A 383 -14.29 15.21 1.65
N SER A 384 -15.18 15.22 2.64
CA SER A 384 -16.49 15.89 2.54
C SER A 384 -16.34 17.41 2.36
N THR A 385 -15.29 18.01 2.89
CA THR A 385 -15.00 19.45 2.73
C THR A 385 -14.41 19.74 1.37
N VAL A 386 -13.51 18.90 0.87
CA VAL A 386 -12.95 18.99 -0.48
C VAL A 386 -14.04 18.79 -1.52
N LEU A 387 -14.88 17.76 -1.39
CA LEU A 387 -15.99 17.54 -2.29
C LEU A 387 -16.97 18.72 -2.28
N ALA A 388 -17.26 19.31 -1.12
CA ALA A 388 -18.12 20.47 -1.00
C ALA A 388 -17.54 21.73 -1.69
N LEU A 389 -16.21 21.91 -1.63
CA LEU A 389 -15.51 22.98 -2.34
C LEU A 389 -15.61 22.84 -3.87
N PHE A 390 -15.64 21.61 -4.38
CA PHE A 390 -15.82 21.31 -5.80
C PHE A 390 -17.28 21.14 -6.22
N GLY A 391 -18.26 21.36 -5.31
CA GLY A 391 -19.67 21.21 -5.59
C GLY A 391 -20.14 19.76 -5.75
N LEU A 392 -19.34 18.81 -5.31
CA LEU A 392 -19.66 17.39 -5.32
C LEU A 392 -20.36 17.01 -4.01
N GLN A 393 -21.26 16.01 -4.07
CA GLN A 393 -21.97 15.55 -2.87
C GLN A 393 -21.07 14.60 -2.07
N SER A 394 -21.10 14.75 -0.75
CA SER A 394 -20.47 13.77 0.14
C SER A 394 -21.01 12.36 -0.12
N PRO A 395 -20.16 11.34 -0.04
CA PRO A 395 -20.61 9.95 -0.17
C PRO A 395 -21.73 9.61 0.82
N PRO A 396 -22.60 8.65 0.50
CA PRO A 396 -23.72 8.26 1.34
C PRO A 396 -23.24 7.50 2.58
N GLY A 397 -22.98 8.20 3.66
CA GLY A 397 -22.58 7.61 4.96
C GLY A 397 -23.06 8.48 6.13
N GLY A 398 -23.37 9.72 5.85
CA GLY A 398 -23.74 10.69 6.89
C GLY A 398 -22.55 11.22 7.70
N PRO A 399 -22.78 12.21 8.56
CA PRO A 399 -21.75 12.73 9.45
C PRO A 399 -21.29 11.62 10.41
N GLY A 400 -20.02 11.30 10.41
CA GLY A 400 -19.41 10.33 11.32
C GLY A 400 -19.00 8.99 10.70
N VAL A 401 -19.25 8.78 9.42
CA VAL A 401 -18.75 7.60 8.70
C VAL A 401 -17.73 8.08 7.68
N TYR A 402 -16.47 7.73 7.89
CA TYR A 402 -15.44 7.92 6.88
C TYR A 402 -15.62 6.82 5.83
N PRO A 403 -16.06 7.13 4.63
CA PRO A 403 -16.08 6.11 3.58
C PRO A 403 -14.62 5.77 3.25
N GLY A 404 -14.25 4.50 3.26
CA GLY A 404 -12.96 4.08 2.73
C GLY A 404 -12.80 4.49 1.25
N GLY A 405 -11.64 4.24 0.67
CA GLY A 405 -11.31 4.65 -0.70
C GLY A 405 -12.06 3.93 -1.82
N GLY A 406 -13.13 3.22 -1.51
CA GLY A 406 -13.98 2.54 -2.49
C GLY A 406 -13.49 1.16 -2.92
N GLN A 407 -14.26 0.51 -3.80
CA GLN A 407 -13.95 -0.83 -4.31
C GLN A 407 -12.96 -0.75 -5.47
N VAL A 408 -11.78 -1.32 -5.26
CA VAL A 408 -10.70 -1.36 -6.28
C VAL A 408 -10.48 -2.76 -6.87
N GLY A 409 -10.64 -3.80 -6.07
CA GLY A 409 -10.29 -5.16 -6.44
C GLY A 409 -8.78 -5.43 -6.36
N ALA A 410 -8.41 -6.70 -6.34
CA ALA A 410 -7.00 -7.11 -6.42
C ALA A 410 -6.87 -8.37 -7.28
N VAL A 411 -5.76 -8.50 -8.01
CA VAL A 411 -5.44 -9.70 -8.77
C VAL A 411 -4.18 -10.33 -8.19
N LEU A 412 -4.28 -11.58 -7.74
CA LEU A 412 -3.20 -12.30 -7.10
C LEU A 412 -2.66 -13.40 -8.01
N PHE A 413 -1.33 -13.53 -8.04
CA PHE A 413 -0.64 -14.55 -8.83
C PHE A 413 0.35 -15.31 -7.94
N ASN A 414 0.17 -16.61 -7.86
CA ASN A 414 1.17 -17.53 -7.35
C ASN A 414 0.99 -18.88 -8.00
N ARG A 415 2.09 -19.51 -8.42
CA ARG A 415 2.03 -20.73 -9.23
C ARG A 415 1.44 -21.94 -8.47
N LEU A 416 1.50 -21.95 -7.15
CA LEU A 416 1.13 -23.10 -6.32
C LEU A 416 -0.14 -22.88 -5.50
N TYR A 417 -0.32 -21.67 -4.98
CA TYR A 417 -1.34 -21.38 -3.97
C TYR A 417 -2.51 -20.56 -4.50
N ILE A 418 -2.45 -20.11 -5.74
CA ILE A 418 -3.54 -19.38 -6.40
C ILE A 418 -4.07 -20.25 -7.55
N GLN A 419 -5.37 -20.44 -7.59
CA GLN A 419 -6.04 -21.11 -8.70
C GLN A 419 -6.18 -20.13 -9.87
N ALA A 420 -5.52 -20.42 -10.96
CA ALA A 420 -5.57 -19.60 -12.17
C ALA A 420 -7.00 -19.47 -12.72
N GLY A 421 -7.42 -18.23 -13.00
CA GLY A 421 -8.74 -17.90 -13.51
C GLY A 421 -9.87 -17.97 -12.49
N SER A 422 -9.55 -18.08 -11.19
CA SER A 422 -10.56 -18.01 -10.13
C SER A 422 -11.02 -16.58 -9.83
N VAL A 423 -12.21 -16.50 -9.24
CA VAL A 423 -12.80 -15.23 -8.77
C VAL A 423 -13.28 -15.43 -7.34
N ASN A 424 -12.75 -14.66 -6.41
CA ASN A 424 -13.21 -14.61 -5.04
C ASN A 424 -14.15 -13.42 -4.84
N SER A 425 -15.35 -13.70 -4.39
CA SER A 425 -16.38 -12.71 -4.03
C SER A 425 -16.96 -12.95 -2.63
N THR A 426 -16.33 -13.81 -1.84
CA THR A 426 -16.87 -14.24 -0.53
C THR A 426 -16.24 -13.50 0.65
N GLY A 427 -14.91 -13.30 0.62
CA GLY A 427 -14.21 -12.47 1.59
C GLY A 427 -14.36 -10.98 1.28
N SER A 428 -14.12 -10.15 2.29
CA SER A 428 -14.04 -8.70 2.13
C SER A 428 -12.72 -8.24 2.75
N TYR A 429 -11.92 -7.54 1.99
CA TYR A 429 -10.53 -7.22 2.30
C TYR A 429 -10.24 -5.75 2.05
N THR A 430 -9.25 -5.24 2.76
CA THR A 430 -8.74 -3.87 2.59
C THR A 430 -7.21 -3.90 2.47
N HIS A 431 -6.59 -2.74 2.25
CA HIS A 431 -5.12 -2.61 2.32
C HIS A 431 -4.57 -3.10 3.66
N PHE A 432 -5.28 -2.87 4.77
CA PHE A 432 -4.88 -3.39 6.09
C PHE A 432 -4.96 -4.92 6.15
N SER A 433 -6.00 -5.52 5.56
CA SER A 433 -6.14 -6.98 5.45
C SER A 433 -4.99 -7.60 4.67
N ALA A 434 -4.60 -6.94 3.57
CA ALA A 434 -3.48 -7.34 2.74
C ALA A 434 -2.16 -7.26 3.52
N LEU A 435 -1.88 -6.12 4.19
CA LEU A 435 -0.67 -5.96 5.00
C LEU A 435 -0.57 -7.05 6.07
N ARG A 436 -1.65 -7.31 6.83
CA ARG A 436 -1.68 -8.42 7.79
C ARG A 436 -1.32 -9.76 7.16
N SER A 437 -1.88 -10.04 5.98
CA SER A 437 -1.59 -11.28 5.25
C SER A 437 -0.13 -11.36 4.82
N TYR A 438 0.46 -10.24 4.43
CA TYR A 438 1.87 -10.16 4.03
C TYR A 438 2.81 -10.42 5.21
N GLU A 439 2.52 -9.84 6.36
CA GLU A 439 3.25 -10.08 7.60
C GLU A 439 3.21 -11.56 8.00
N ASP A 440 2.02 -12.18 7.95
CA ASP A 440 1.85 -13.61 8.24
C ASP A 440 2.61 -14.50 7.25
N LEU A 441 2.51 -14.24 5.95
CA LEU A 441 3.17 -15.02 4.89
C LEU A 441 4.69 -14.93 4.97
N LEU A 442 5.23 -13.75 5.28
CA LEU A 442 6.67 -13.50 5.43
C LEU A 442 7.21 -13.96 6.79
N GLY A 443 6.35 -14.51 7.66
CA GLY A 443 6.75 -15.09 8.93
C GLY A 443 7.09 -14.06 10.01
N ILE A 444 6.54 -12.87 9.92
CA ILE A 444 6.63 -11.85 10.96
C ILE A 444 5.66 -12.25 12.08
N THR A 445 6.19 -12.86 13.16
CA THR A 445 5.36 -13.55 14.16
C THR A 445 5.47 -12.95 15.55
N ARG A 446 6.20 -11.85 15.73
CA ARG A 446 6.42 -11.20 17.03
C ARG A 446 6.72 -9.72 16.85
N GLY A 447 6.56 -8.98 17.92
CA GLY A 447 6.58 -7.51 17.86
C GLY A 447 5.28 -6.98 17.27
N GLY A 448 5.35 -5.83 16.62
CA GLY A 448 4.17 -5.13 16.15
C GLY A 448 3.29 -4.63 17.31
N ASP A 449 2.16 -4.05 16.95
CA ASP A 449 1.28 -3.38 17.91
C ASP A 449 0.37 -4.36 18.65
N ASP A 450 0.19 -5.54 18.11
CA ASP A 450 -0.56 -6.63 18.77
C ASP A 450 0.35 -7.65 19.50
N GLY A 451 1.67 -7.48 19.41
CA GLY A 451 2.66 -8.40 19.97
C GLY A 451 2.85 -9.68 19.14
N PHE A 452 2.14 -9.81 18.03
CA PHE A 452 2.16 -10.98 17.16
C PHE A 452 2.75 -10.72 15.78
N GLY A 453 3.21 -9.52 15.52
CA GLY A 453 3.89 -9.16 14.30
C GLY A 453 3.11 -8.23 13.38
N HIS A 454 1.91 -7.80 13.77
CA HIS A 454 1.11 -6.91 12.93
C HIS A 454 1.23 -5.46 13.41
N VAL A 455 1.30 -4.52 12.46
CA VAL A 455 1.48 -3.10 12.73
C VAL A 455 0.22 -2.30 12.39
N GLY A 456 0.02 -1.19 13.11
CA GLY A 456 -1.09 -0.28 12.90
C GLY A 456 -2.45 -0.99 12.87
N PHE A 457 -3.29 -0.63 11.93
CA PHE A 457 -4.61 -1.27 11.78
C PHE A 457 -4.55 -2.72 11.25
N ALA A 458 -3.42 -3.18 10.71
CA ALA A 458 -3.23 -4.62 10.47
C ALA A 458 -3.26 -5.45 11.75
N ALA A 459 -3.01 -4.82 12.91
CA ALA A 459 -3.10 -5.43 14.24
C ALA A 459 -4.54 -5.51 14.80
N LEU A 460 -5.55 -4.99 14.13
CA LEU A 460 -6.94 -5.02 14.62
C LEU A 460 -7.44 -6.45 14.82
N PRO A 461 -8.06 -6.77 15.96
CA PRO A 461 -8.41 -8.14 16.30
C PRO A 461 -9.45 -8.80 15.38
N ASP A 462 -10.31 -8.02 14.77
CA ASP A 462 -11.40 -8.51 13.91
C ASP A 462 -11.10 -8.31 12.41
N LEU A 463 -9.89 -7.84 12.06
CA LEU A 463 -9.47 -7.69 10.67
C LEU A 463 -9.19 -9.05 10.05
N GLN A 464 -9.85 -9.36 8.95
CA GLN A 464 -9.71 -10.64 8.25
C GLN A 464 -8.51 -10.62 7.30
N PRO A 465 -7.50 -11.51 7.47
CA PRO A 465 -6.45 -11.71 6.49
C PRO A 465 -6.95 -12.55 5.30
N PHE A 466 -6.17 -12.62 4.23
CA PHE A 466 -6.41 -13.54 3.12
C PHE A 466 -6.43 -14.99 3.61
N GLY A 467 -7.49 -15.70 3.29
CA GLY A 467 -7.73 -17.05 3.76
C GLY A 467 -7.69 -18.12 2.67
N PRO A 468 -8.21 -19.34 2.99
CA PRO A 468 -8.32 -20.41 2.00
C PRO A 468 -9.24 -20.10 0.82
N ASP A 469 -10.05 -19.07 0.91
CA ASP A 469 -10.88 -18.55 -0.16
C ASP A 469 -10.05 -17.79 -1.21
N VAL A 470 -8.92 -17.20 -0.79
CA VAL A 470 -7.92 -16.55 -1.65
C VAL A 470 -6.84 -17.54 -2.06
N PHE A 471 -6.29 -18.30 -1.09
CA PHE A 471 -5.25 -19.29 -1.37
C PHE A 471 -5.87 -20.65 -1.68
N ASN A 472 -6.50 -20.76 -2.85
CA ASN A 472 -7.36 -21.87 -3.28
C ASN A 472 -6.71 -22.82 -4.31
N GLY A 473 -5.41 -22.66 -4.57
CA GLY A 473 -4.70 -23.38 -5.64
C GLY A 473 -4.33 -24.84 -5.34
N ARG A 474 -4.34 -25.28 -4.06
CA ARG A 474 -4.04 -26.66 -3.67
C ARG A 474 -4.87 -27.13 -2.50
#